data_19bf6a5b303fa1e8d356835062c4b490
#
_entry.id   19bf6a5b303fa1e8d356835062c4b490
#
_cell.length_a   1.000
_cell.length_b   1.000
_cell.length_c   1.000
_cell.angle_alpha   90.00
_cell.angle_beta   90.00
_cell.angle_gamma   90.00
#
_symmetry.space_group_name_H-M   'P 1'
#
loop_
_entity.id
_entity.type
_entity.pdbx_description
1 polymer ?
#
loop_
_entity_poly.entity_id
_entity_poly.type
_entity_poly.pdbx_seq_one_letter_code
_entity_poly.pdbx_strand_id
1 'polypeptide(L)'
;MQIKDRVFIVTGASSGIGLSTAVALSEGGAKVALFARSTNALQELAQKLPGSLPVTVDMTQFDRVREAVIAVNQHYGRIDGLINNAGRSYAASVEEIDPALFDEIFHLNVLGPIVAMQAVIPLMRAQGGGSIVNINSGTAFMTVPQYSVYSASKRALLGFSLTARAELEKDRIVVSEIYPFITATNFGVNRMGNPAGGGPSANYAAGDKPEFVASLVLQAIDEGQAQYFANDRLRKMAGAGS
;
A
#
# COMPACT_ATOMS: atom_id res chain seq x y z
N MET A 1 15.26 9.85 -0.69
CA MET A 1 15.90 9.51 0.63
C MET A 1 16.67 8.21 0.50
N GLN A 2 17.94 8.15 0.96
CA GLN A 2 18.67 6.87 0.99
C GLN A 2 18.03 5.90 1.99
N ILE A 3 17.86 4.62 1.58
CA ILE A 3 17.13 3.61 2.37
C ILE A 3 18.02 2.80 3.32
N LYS A 4 19.35 2.78 3.10
CA LYS A 4 20.30 2.04 3.93
C LYS A 4 20.21 2.47 5.41
N ASP A 5 20.15 1.52 6.31
CA ASP A 5 20.01 1.69 7.77
C ASP A 5 18.72 2.39 8.22
N ARG A 6 17.75 2.58 7.31
CA ARG A 6 16.44 3.17 7.59
C ARG A 6 15.41 2.10 7.93
N VAL A 7 14.36 2.50 8.64
CA VAL A 7 13.29 1.61 9.11
C VAL A 7 12.01 1.87 8.32
N PHE A 8 11.50 0.82 7.70
CA PHE A 8 10.26 0.88 6.91
C PHE A 8 9.22 -0.10 7.45
N ILE A 9 7.97 0.34 7.52
CA ILE A 9 6.81 -0.53 7.71
C ILE A 9 6.22 -0.86 6.33
N VAL A 10 6.00 -2.13 6.04
CA VAL A 10 5.32 -2.58 4.82
C VAL A 10 4.06 -3.35 5.21
N THR A 11 2.88 -2.82 4.87
CA THR A 11 1.60 -3.50 5.11
C THR A 11 1.26 -4.45 3.97
N GLY A 12 0.66 -5.61 4.29
CA GLY A 12 0.42 -6.67 3.30
C GLY A 12 1.71 -7.32 2.79
N ALA A 13 2.74 -7.41 3.64
CA ALA A 13 4.08 -7.88 3.28
C ALA A 13 4.16 -9.39 2.96
N SER A 14 3.12 -10.18 3.22
CA SER A 14 3.15 -11.64 3.05
C SER A 14 3.06 -12.12 1.60
N SER A 15 2.73 -11.25 0.65
CA SER A 15 2.56 -11.66 -0.76
C SER A 15 2.64 -10.48 -1.74
N GLY A 16 2.79 -10.78 -3.03
CA GLY A 16 2.66 -9.85 -4.15
C GLY A 16 3.56 -8.61 -4.02
N ILE A 17 3.01 -7.43 -4.30
CA ILE A 17 3.74 -6.17 -4.29
C ILE A 17 4.37 -5.90 -2.91
N GLY A 18 3.66 -6.17 -1.82
CA GLY A 18 4.19 -5.94 -0.47
C GLY A 18 5.40 -6.81 -0.15
N LEU A 19 5.37 -8.08 -0.55
CA LEU A 19 6.51 -9.00 -0.40
C LEU A 19 7.70 -8.51 -1.23
N SER A 20 7.50 -8.23 -2.52
CA SER A 20 8.59 -7.76 -3.41
C SER A 20 9.16 -6.42 -2.92
N THR A 21 8.31 -5.52 -2.37
CA THR A 21 8.76 -4.25 -1.77
C THR A 21 9.61 -4.50 -0.52
N ALA A 22 9.18 -5.40 0.37
CA ALA A 22 9.93 -5.75 1.58
C ALA A 22 11.31 -6.35 1.25
N VAL A 23 11.37 -7.22 0.24
CA VAL A 23 12.63 -7.79 -0.27
C VAL A 23 13.53 -6.68 -0.80
N ALA A 24 13.03 -5.83 -1.70
CA ALA A 24 13.82 -4.77 -2.32
C ALA A 24 14.36 -3.75 -1.29
N LEU A 25 13.56 -3.39 -0.27
CA LEU A 25 14.01 -2.55 0.83
C LEU A 25 15.12 -3.22 1.64
N SER A 26 14.98 -4.50 1.98
CA SER A 26 15.98 -5.26 2.74
C SER A 26 17.28 -5.43 1.95
N GLU A 27 17.22 -5.72 0.65
CA GLU A 27 18.38 -5.79 -0.24
C GLU A 27 19.12 -4.44 -0.34
N GLY A 28 18.37 -3.33 -0.25
CA GLY A 28 18.93 -1.98 -0.16
C GLY A 28 19.49 -1.62 1.21
N GLY A 29 19.51 -2.55 2.16
CA GLY A 29 20.07 -2.38 3.51
C GLY A 29 19.11 -1.71 4.51
N ALA A 30 17.83 -1.64 4.22
CA ALA A 30 16.82 -1.16 5.16
C ALA A 30 16.42 -2.24 6.16
N LYS A 31 15.95 -1.81 7.34
CA LYS A 31 15.25 -2.66 8.33
C LYS A 31 13.75 -2.60 8.03
N VAL A 32 13.10 -3.74 7.94
CA VAL A 32 11.70 -3.80 7.50
C VAL A 32 10.81 -4.44 8.56
N ALA A 33 9.80 -3.71 9.02
CA ALA A 33 8.70 -4.27 9.80
C ALA A 33 7.63 -4.79 8.83
N LEU A 34 7.37 -6.09 8.90
CA LEU A 34 6.53 -6.86 7.98
C LEU A 34 5.14 -7.02 8.58
N PHE A 35 4.15 -6.25 8.10
CA PHE A 35 2.77 -6.31 8.60
C PHE A 35 1.89 -7.17 7.71
N ALA A 36 1.27 -8.21 8.25
CA ALA A 36 0.21 -9.01 7.60
C ALA A 36 -0.55 -9.84 8.63
N ARG A 37 -1.62 -10.51 8.17
CA ARG A 37 -2.43 -11.40 9.02
C ARG A 37 -1.82 -12.79 9.20
N SER A 38 -1.03 -13.27 8.24
CA SER A 38 -0.45 -14.60 8.26
C SER A 38 0.88 -14.63 9.01
N THR A 39 0.84 -15.05 10.28
CA THR A 39 2.04 -15.18 11.13
C THR A 39 3.11 -16.07 10.50
N ASN A 40 2.74 -17.25 9.98
CA ASN A 40 3.69 -18.20 9.40
C ASN A 40 4.41 -17.59 8.18
N ALA A 41 3.66 -16.98 7.25
CA ALA A 41 4.26 -16.37 6.06
C ALA A 41 5.21 -15.21 6.43
N LEU A 42 4.88 -14.44 7.47
CA LEU A 42 5.76 -13.36 7.96
C LEU A 42 7.03 -13.92 8.61
N GLN A 43 6.93 -15.00 9.38
CA GLN A 43 8.09 -15.64 10.01
C GLN A 43 9.03 -16.25 8.97
N GLU A 44 8.49 -16.94 7.97
CA GLU A 44 9.27 -17.48 6.85
C GLU A 44 9.97 -16.38 6.04
N LEU A 45 9.29 -15.25 5.82
CA LEU A 45 9.88 -14.10 5.14
C LEU A 45 10.97 -13.45 6.00
N ALA A 46 10.74 -13.28 7.30
CA ALA A 46 11.71 -12.68 8.21
C ALA A 46 13.01 -13.48 8.31
N GLN A 47 12.95 -14.81 8.20
CA GLN A 47 14.16 -15.65 8.13
C GLN A 47 15.04 -15.35 6.91
N LYS A 48 14.46 -14.82 5.83
CA LYS A 48 15.15 -14.49 4.58
C LYS A 48 15.61 -13.03 4.51
N LEU A 49 15.07 -12.16 5.38
CA LEU A 49 15.33 -10.73 5.37
C LEU A 49 16.04 -10.32 6.68
N PRO A 50 17.37 -10.18 6.67
CA PRO A 50 18.13 -9.86 7.88
C PRO A 50 17.65 -8.57 8.57
N GLY A 51 17.43 -8.64 9.88
CA GLY A 51 17.02 -7.49 10.69
C GLY A 51 15.55 -7.06 10.48
N SER A 52 14.73 -7.87 9.80
CA SER A 52 13.29 -7.60 9.69
C SER A 52 12.52 -8.03 10.94
N LEU A 53 11.38 -7.37 11.19
CA LEU A 53 10.47 -7.63 12.32
C LEU A 53 9.12 -8.11 11.79
N PRO A 54 8.75 -9.38 11.96
CA PRO A 54 7.41 -9.86 11.63
C PRO A 54 6.39 -9.38 12.67
N VAL A 55 5.30 -8.74 12.22
CA VAL A 55 4.23 -8.20 13.06
C VAL A 55 2.88 -8.68 12.53
N THR A 56 2.24 -9.59 13.26
CA THR A 56 0.90 -10.07 12.88
C THR A 56 -0.15 -9.06 13.24
N VAL A 57 -0.78 -8.45 12.24
CA VAL A 57 -1.81 -7.43 12.42
C VAL A 57 -2.81 -7.44 11.26
N ASP A 58 -4.10 -7.25 11.57
CA ASP A 58 -5.14 -6.95 10.61
C ASP A 58 -5.32 -5.43 10.53
N MET A 59 -5.17 -4.87 9.32
CA MET A 59 -5.25 -3.43 9.09
C MET A 59 -6.65 -2.84 9.32
N THR A 60 -7.68 -3.67 9.51
CA THR A 60 -9.02 -3.24 9.91
C THR A 60 -9.19 -3.12 11.44
N GLN A 61 -8.23 -3.62 12.21
CA GLN A 61 -8.21 -3.50 13.68
C GLN A 61 -7.39 -2.28 14.11
N PHE A 62 -7.99 -1.12 14.06
CA PHE A 62 -7.29 0.17 14.12
C PHE A 62 -6.43 0.36 15.39
N ASP A 63 -6.91 -0.08 16.55
CA ASP A 63 -6.12 0.02 17.79
C ASP A 63 -4.90 -0.90 17.75
N ARG A 64 -5.05 -2.11 17.18
CA ARG A 64 -3.92 -3.01 16.95
C ARG A 64 -2.89 -2.46 15.96
N VAL A 65 -3.34 -1.72 14.95
CA VAL A 65 -2.43 -1.02 14.03
C VAL A 65 -1.60 0.03 14.76
N ARG A 66 -2.22 0.84 15.64
CA ARG A 66 -1.51 1.83 16.48
C ARG A 66 -0.50 1.17 17.41
N GLU A 67 -0.92 0.11 18.13
CA GLU A 67 -0.04 -0.68 19.00
C GLU A 67 1.16 -1.26 18.23
N ALA A 68 0.92 -1.82 17.03
CA ALA A 68 1.95 -2.38 16.17
C ALA A 68 2.99 -1.33 15.72
N VAL A 69 2.54 -0.13 15.35
CA VAL A 69 3.44 0.99 14.99
C VAL A 69 4.30 1.42 16.19
N ILE A 70 3.69 1.52 17.38
CA ILE A 70 4.42 1.84 18.62
C ILE A 70 5.49 0.76 18.91
N ALA A 71 5.14 -0.53 18.79
CA ALA A 71 6.07 -1.63 18.99
C ALA A 71 7.26 -1.60 18.00
N VAL A 72 7.02 -1.25 16.73
CA VAL A 72 8.09 -1.05 15.73
C VAL A 72 9.02 0.07 16.16
N ASN A 73 8.45 1.21 16.59
CA ASN A 73 9.26 2.34 17.06
C ASN A 73 10.08 1.99 18.32
N GLN A 74 9.50 1.24 19.25
CA GLN A 74 10.23 0.76 20.44
C GLN A 74 11.38 -0.19 20.07
N HIS A 75 11.17 -1.05 19.06
CA HIS A 75 12.16 -2.04 18.63
C HIS A 75 13.35 -1.40 17.90
N TYR A 76 13.09 -0.46 16.98
CA TYR A 76 14.13 0.12 16.13
C TYR A 76 14.57 1.55 16.54
N GLY A 77 13.81 2.22 17.40
CA GLY A 77 14.03 3.61 17.83
C GLY A 77 13.63 4.67 16.80
N ARG A 78 13.11 4.27 15.62
CA ARG A 78 12.71 5.17 14.54
C ARG A 78 11.80 4.50 13.53
N ILE A 79 11.07 5.30 12.73
CA ILE A 79 10.31 4.86 11.54
C ILE A 79 10.52 5.89 10.44
N ASP A 80 11.28 5.54 9.40
CA ASP A 80 11.60 6.43 8.28
C ASP A 80 10.60 6.35 7.13
N GLY A 81 9.93 5.22 6.98
CA GLY A 81 8.93 5.07 5.94
C GLY A 81 7.77 4.14 6.30
N LEU A 82 6.63 4.42 5.65
CA LEU A 82 5.43 3.59 5.70
C LEU A 82 4.97 3.27 4.28
N ILE A 83 4.85 1.97 3.96
CA ILE A 83 4.30 1.51 2.69
C ILE A 83 2.91 0.92 2.96
N ASN A 84 1.87 1.67 2.64
CA ASN A 84 0.48 1.23 2.69
C ASN A 84 0.16 0.42 1.43
N ASN A 85 0.36 -0.90 1.51
CA ASN A 85 0.11 -1.82 0.41
C ASN A 85 -1.05 -2.78 0.69
N ALA A 86 -1.37 -3.06 1.95
CA ALA A 86 -2.49 -3.93 2.30
C ALA A 86 -3.79 -3.45 1.66
N GLY A 87 -4.50 -4.34 0.99
CA GLY A 87 -5.76 -4.02 0.32
C GLY A 87 -6.40 -5.25 -0.31
N ARG A 88 -7.67 -5.12 -0.67
CA ARG A 88 -8.43 -6.14 -1.41
C ARG A 88 -9.30 -5.49 -2.48
N SER A 89 -9.58 -6.22 -3.55
CA SER A 89 -10.58 -5.84 -4.54
C SER A 89 -11.94 -6.40 -4.18
N TYR A 90 -12.98 -5.74 -4.68
CA TYR A 90 -14.37 -6.19 -4.60
C TYR A 90 -15.02 -6.01 -5.96
N ALA A 91 -15.71 -7.04 -6.43
CA ALA A 91 -16.41 -6.99 -7.70
C ALA A 91 -17.88 -7.45 -7.53
N ALA A 92 -18.79 -6.56 -7.89
CA ALA A 92 -20.24 -6.80 -7.96
C ALA A 92 -20.88 -5.80 -8.94
N SER A 93 -22.03 -6.15 -9.55
CA SER A 93 -22.86 -5.15 -10.22
C SER A 93 -23.39 -4.15 -9.18
N VAL A 94 -23.72 -2.94 -9.61
CA VAL A 94 -24.17 -1.88 -8.66
C VAL A 94 -25.39 -2.32 -7.85
N GLU A 95 -26.28 -3.07 -8.45
CA GLU A 95 -27.50 -3.59 -7.81
C GLU A 95 -27.27 -4.76 -6.83
N GLU A 96 -26.10 -5.42 -6.93
CA GLU A 96 -25.71 -6.57 -6.09
C GLU A 96 -24.66 -6.20 -5.02
N ILE A 97 -24.34 -4.91 -4.85
CA ILE A 97 -23.39 -4.49 -3.82
C ILE A 97 -23.93 -4.87 -2.44
N ASP A 98 -23.15 -5.69 -1.72
CA ASP A 98 -23.38 -5.95 -0.30
C ASP A 98 -22.81 -4.80 0.54
N PRO A 99 -23.65 -4.06 1.31
CA PRO A 99 -23.18 -2.97 2.15
C PRO A 99 -22.14 -3.39 3.20
N ALA A 100 -22.20 -4.62 3.73
CA ALA A 100 -21.23 -5.10 4.70
C ALA A 100 -19.84 -5.30 4.06
N LEU A 101 -19.81 -5.85 2.84
CA LEU A 101 -18.56 -5.98 2.07
C LEU A 101 -18.04 -4.62 1.58
N PHE A 102 -18.94 -3.67 1.26
CA PHE A 102 -18.56 -2.29 0.98
C PHE A 102 -17.78 -1.69 2.16
N ASP A 103 -18.33 -1.80 3.38
CA ASP A 103 -17.70 -1.28 4.58
C ASP A 103 -16.36 -1.96 4.86
N GLU A 104 -16.26 -3.30 4.70
CA GLU A 104 -14.99 -4.02 4.87
C GLU A 104 -13.91 -3.52 3.91
N ILE A 105 -14.25 -3.27 2.64
CA ILE A 105 -13.32 -2.73 1.64
C ILE A 105 -12.86 -1.32 2.04
N PHE A 106 -13.75 -0.45 2.48
CA PHE A 106 -13.38 0.91 2.90
C PHE A 106 -12.56 0.91 4.18
N HIS A 107 -12.89 0.06 5.15
CA HIS A 107 -12.07 -0.12 6.35
C HIS A 107 -10.65 -0.54 6.02
N LEU A 108 -10.47 -1.51 5.10
CA LEU A 108 -9.16 -2.01 4.74
C LEU A 108 -8.40 -1.04 3.81
N ASN A 109 -9.03 -0.59 2.71
CA ASN A 109 -8.34 0.14 1.64
C ASN A 109 -8.19 1.63 1.91
N VAL A 110 -8.97 2.21 2.82
CA VAL A 110 -8.99 3.65 3.12
C VAL A 110 -8.63 3.92 4.57
N LEU A 111 -9.45 3.45 5.52
CA LEU A 111 -9.24 3.75 6.94
C LEU A 111 -7.98 3.10 7.51
N GLY A 112 -7.64 1.87 7.12
CA GLY A 112 -6.40 1.21 7.52
C GLY A 112 -5.14 2.02 7.19
N PRO A 113 -4.93 2.43 5.93
CA PRO A 113 -3.87 3.37 5.55
C PRO A 113 -3.89 4.68 6.35
N ILE A 114 -5.06 5.31 6.53
CA ILE A 114 -5.20 6.56 7.29
C ILE A 114 -4.74 6.37 8.74
N VAL A 115 -5.19 5.31 9.41
CA VAL A 115 -4.81 5.01 10.80
C VAL A 115 -3.30 4.72 10.92
N ALA A 116 -2.72 3.99 9.97
CA ALA A 116 -1.27 3.76 9.95
C ALA A 116 -0.50 5.08 9.77
N MET A 117 -0.97 5.97 8.86
CA MET A 117 -0.40 7.31 8.69
C MET A 117 -0.51 8.12 9.98
N GLN A 118 -1.68 8.16 10.62
CA GLN A 118 -1.89 8.86 11.90
C GLN A 118 -0.92 8.38 12.99
N ALA A 119 -0.60 7.09 13.02
CA ALA A 119 0.30 6.52 14.00
C ALA A 119 1.77 6.86 13.74
N VAL A 120 2.23 6.90 12.48
CA VAL A 120 3.64 7.18 12.14
C VAL A 120 3.95 8.68 12.07
N ILE A 121 3.00 9.55 11.70
CA ILE A 121 3.22 11.00 11.51
C ILE A 121 3.86 11.68 12.74
N PRO A 122 3.38 11.50 13.98
CA PRO A 122 4.01 12.12 15.14
C PRO A 122 5.47 11.68 15.32
N LEU A 123 5.77 10.40 15.06
CA LEU A 123 7.10 9.83 15.17
C LEU A 123 8.03 10.39 14.09
N MET A 124 7.56 10.43 12.83
CA MET A 124 8.28 11.03 11.71
C MET A 124 8.55 12.52 11.93
N ARG A 125 7.57 13.27 12.46
CA ARG A 125 7.72 14.68 12.81
C ARG A 125 8.80 14.89 13.87
N ALA A 126 8.81 14.09 14.92
CA ALA A 126 9.78 14.18 16.01
C ALA A 126 11.24 13.90 15.53
N GLN A 127 11.42 13.05 14.52
CA GLN A 127 12.73 12.71 13.95
C GLN A 127 13.11 13.58 12.73
N GLY A 128 12.27 14.53 12.33
CA GLY A 128 12.55 15.54 11.32
C GLY A 128 12.16 15.17 9.88
N GLY A 129 11.25 14.24 9.70
CA GLY A 129 10.66 13.88 8.40
C GLY A 129 10.51 12.38 8.19
N GLY A 130 9.97 12.00 7.03
CA GLY A 130 9.74 10.62 6.65
C GLY A 130 9.14 10.49 5.26
N SER A 131 8.89 9.26 4.81
CA SER A 131 8.27 8.95 3.52
C SER A 131 7.09 8.01 3.70
N ILE A 132 5.94 8.38 3.15
CA ILE A 132 4.73 7.56 3.13
C ILE A 132 4.41 7.24 1.68
N VAL A 133 4.31 5.96 1.34
CA VAL A 133 3.96 5.51 -0.01
C VAL A 133 2.67 4.71 0.06
N ASN A 134 1.64 5.15 -0.66
CA ASN A 134 0.37 4.47 -0.76
C ASN A 134 0.27 3.71 -2.09
N ILE A 135 0.03 2.40 -2.03
CA ILE A 135 -0.23 1.61 -3.24
C ILE A 135 -1.69 1.78 -3.63
N ASN A 136 -1.91 2.58 -4.66
CA ASN A 136 -3.22 2.86 -5.23
C ASN A 136 -3.56 1.86 -6.36
N SER A 137 -4.20 2.29 -7.42
CA SER A 137 -4.58 1.47 -8.56
C SER A 137 -4.91 2.37 -9.77
N GLY A 138 -4.69 1.86 -10.97
CA GLY A 138 -5.20 2.51 -12.20
C GLY A 138 -6.72 2.71 -12.20
N THR A 139 -7.48 1.95 -11.41
CA THR A 139 -8.94 2.11 -11.27
C THR A 139 -9.35 3.44 -10.61
N ALA A 140 -8.41 4.17 -10.00
CA ALA A 140 -8.65 5.54 -9.54
C ALA A 140 -8.98 6.49 -10.70
N PHE A 141 -8.51 6.20 -11.92
CA PHE A 141 -8.69 7.02 -13.11
C PHE A 141 -9.54 6.35 -14.20
N MET A 142 -9.83 5.07 -14.04
CA MET A 142 -10.55 4.27 -15.04
C MET A 142 -11.97 3.96 -14.55
N THR A 143 -12.91 3.82 -15.50
CA THR A 143 -14.22 3.23 -15.26
C THR A 143 -14.14 1.74 -15.62
N VAL A 144 -14.25 0.88 -14.61
CA VAL A 144 -14.21 -0.57 -14.77
C VAL A 144 -15.53 -1.14 -14.27
N PRO A 145 -16.39 -1.67 -15.17
CA PRO A 145 -17.64 -2.30 -14.75
C PRO A 145 -17.44 -3.32 -13.65
N GLN A 146 -18.38 -3.41 -12.71
CA GLN A 146 -18.35 -4.28 -11.52
C GLN A 146 -17.31 -3.93 -10.44
N TYR A 147 -16.41 -2.97 -10.67
CA TYR A 147 -15.40 -2.54 -9.68
C TYR A 147 -15.72 -1.21 -9.02
N SER A 148 -17.01 -0.82 -8.96
CA SER A 148 -17.45 0.49 -8.44
C SER A 148 -16.94 0.76 -7.02
N VAL A 149 -17.12 -0.18 -6.09
CA VAL A 149 -16.69 -0.05 -4.67
C VAL A 149 -15.17 0.03 -4.56
N TYR A 150 -14.45 -0.87 -5.25
CA TYR A 150 -12.99 -0.85 -5.26
C TYR A 150 -12.43 0.46 -5.84
N SER A 151 -12.97 0.89 -7.00
CA SER A 151 -12.58 2.14 -7.63
C SER A 151 -12.89 3.36 -6.74
N ALA A 152 -14.04 3.35 -6.05
CA ALA A 152 -14.39 4.40 -5.10
C ALA A 152 -13.41 4.45 -3.94
N SER A 153 -13.03 3.30 -3.36
CA SER A 153 -12.04 3.23 -2.28
C SER A 153 -10.66 3.77 -2.71
N LYS A 154 -10.22 3.47 -3.94
CA LYS A 154 -8.94 3.96 -4.47
C LYS A 154 -8.98 5.47 -4.83
N ARG A 155 -10.12 6.00 -5.27
CA ARG A 155 -10.33 7.46 -5.43
C ARG A 155 -10.37 8.18 -4.08
N ALA A 156 -10.99 7.58 -3.06
CA ALA A 156 -10.97 8.13 -1.72
C ALA A 156 -9.55 8.21 -1.14
N LEU A 157 -8.76 7.15 -1.29
CA LEU A 157 -7.35 7.15 -0.86
C LEU A 157 -6.54 8.20 -1.62
N LEU A 158 -6.73 8.35 -2.94
CA LEU A 158 -6.07 9.39 -3.76
C LEU A 158 -6.35 10.80 -3.20
N GLY A 159 -7.62 11.17 -3.01
CA GLY A 159 -7.98 12.49 -2.50
C GLY A 159 -7.37 12.76 -1.12
N PHE A 160 -7.42 11.77 -0.24
CA PHE A 160 -6.81 11.84 1.08
C PHE A 160 -5.29 12.03 0.99
N SER A 161 -4.60 11.25 0.17
CA SER A 161 -3.14 11.26 0.05
C SER A 161 -2.59 12.58 -0.47
N LEU A 162 -3.23 13.15 -1.49
CA LEU A 162 -2.82 14.44 -2.05
C LEU A 162 -3.01 15.58 -1.04
N THR A 163 -4.10 15.55 -0.27
CA THR A 163 -4.34 16.52 0.80
C THR A 163 -3.32 16.34 1.93
N ALA A 164 -3.11 15.11 2.39
CA ALA A 164 -2.12 14.81 3.43
C ALA A 164 -0.70 15.24 3.00
N ARG A 165 -0.33 15.08 1.73
CA ARG A 165 0.94 15.56 1.20
C ARG A 165 1.13 17.06 1.42
N ALA A 166 0.11 17.86 1.08
CA ALA A 166 0.17 19.31 1.27
C ALA A 166 0.23 19.71 2.76
N GLU A 167 -0.52 19.03 3.62
CA GLU A 167 -0.53 19.30 5.06
C GLU A 167 0.81 18.97 5.76
N LEU A 168 1.49 17.92 5.29
CA LEU A 168 2.68 17.35 5.92
C LEU A 168 4.00 17.90 5.33
N GLU A 169 3.95 18.71 4.28
CA GLU A 169 5.12 19.31 3.63
C GLU A 169 5.99 20.08 4.63
N LYS A 170 5.37 20.88 5.49
CA LYS A 170 6.06 21.64 6.56
C LYS A 170 6.83 20.76 7.55
N ASP A 171 6.39 19.52 7.72
CA ASP A 171 7.00 18.53 8.61
C ASP A 171 8.08 17.69 7.89
N ARG A 172 8.34 17.97 6.61
CA ARG A 172 9.25 17.19 5.74
C ARG A 172 8.85 15.71 5.65
N ILE A 173 7.54 15.44 5.73
CA ILE A 173 6.97 14.12 5.50
C ILE A 173 6.40 14.10 4.09
N VAL A 174 6.98 13.26 3.25
CA VAL A 174 6.60 13.14 1.85
C VAL A 174 5.55 12.04 1.71
N VAL A 175 4.42 12.36 1.06
CA VAL A 175 3.40 11.36 0.71
C VAL A 175 3.41 11.16 -0.79
N SER A 176 3.54 9.91 -1.24
CA SER A 176 3.57 9.51 -2.64
C SER A 176 2.56 8.41 -2.93
N GLU A 177 2.02 8.41 -4.14
CA GLU A 177 1.07 7.42 -4.64
C GLU A 177 1.68 6.60 -5.77
N ILE A 178 1.55 5.28 -5.71
CA ILE A 178 1.92 4.38 -6.80
C ILE A 178 0.64 3.87 -7.47
N TYR A 179 0.59 3.93 -8.78
CA TYR A 179 -0.51 3.41 -9.58
C TYR A 179 -0.07 2.20 -10.40
N PRO A 180 -0.13 1.00 -9.83
CA PRO A 180 0.05 -0.22 -10.60
C PRO A 180 -1.06 -0.34 -11.65
N PHE A 181 -0.74 -1.03 -12.74
CA PHE A 181 -1.75 -1.50 -13.67
C PHE A 181 -2.19 -2.92 -13.27
N ILE A 182 -2.35 -3.84 -14.21
CA ILE A 182 -2.56 -5.25 -13.89
C ILE A 182 -1.21 -5.80 -13.41
N THR A 183 -1.17 -6.37 -12.21
CA THR A 183 0.06 -6.92 -11.63
C THR A 183 -0.10 -8.42 -11.39
N ALA A 184 0.89 -9.22 -11.76
CA ALA A 184 0.89 -10.67 -11.64
C ALA A 184 0.99 -11.12 -10.16
N THR A 185 -0.13 -11.06 -9.44
CA THR A 185 -0.27 -11.41 -8.02
C THR A 185 -1.55 -12.20 -7.78
N ASN A 186 -1.70 -12.76 -6.58
CA ASN A 186 -2.94 -13.39 -6.14
C ASN A 186 -4.05 -12.38 -5.79
N PHE A 187 -3.85 -11.08 -6.03
CA PHE A 187 -4.81 -10.03 -5.69
C PHE A 187 -6.18 -10.23 -6.35
N GLY A 188 -6.18 -10.59 -7.64
CA GLY A 188 -7.42 -10.87 -8.36
C GLY A 188 -8.11 -12.17 -7.95
N VAL A 189 -7.35 -13.17 -7.52
CA VAL A 189 -7.90 -14.45 -7.01
C VAL A 189 -8.54 -14.24 -5.64
N ASN A 190 -7.96 -13.38 -4.81
CA ASN A 190 -8.41 -13.04 -3.46
C ASN A 190 -9.46 -11.92 -3.42
N ARG A 191 -10.07 -11.58 -4.56
CA ARG A 191 -11.14 -10.56 -4.60
C ARG A 191 -12.36 -11.00 -3.79
N MET A 192 -13.09 -10.04 -3.25
CA MET A 192 -14.38 -10.25 -2.60
C MET A 192 -15.51 -10.10 -3.63
N GLY A 193 -16.69 -10.64 -3.28
CA GLY A 193 -17.86 -10.62 -4.13
C GLY A 193 -17.84 -11.74 -5.19
N ASN A 194 -18.99 -11.96 -5.80
CA ASN A 194 -19.17 -12.96 -6.85
C ASN A 194 -19.93 -12.31 -8.03
N PRO A 195 -19.23 -11.61 -8.93
CA PRO A 195 -19.89 -10.91 -10.03
C PRO A 195 -20.61 -11.90 -10.94
N ALA A 196 -21.85 -11.59 -11.28
CA ALA A 196 -22.59 -12.32 -12.31
C ALA A 196 -21.76 -12.33 -13.62
N GLY A 197 -21.58 -13.53 -14.21
CA GLY A 197 -20.75 -13.68 -15.42
C GLY A 197 -19.23 -13.76 -15.20
N GLY A 198 -18.78 -14.02 -13.98
CA GLY A 198 -17.35 -14.31 -13.71
C GLY A 198 -16.43 -13.09 -13.52
N GLY A 199 -16.95 -11.89 -13.69
CA GLY A 199 -16.18 -10.62 -13.61
C GLY A 199 -15.16 -10.45 -14.74
N PRO A 200 -14.58 -9.25 -14.89
CA PRO A 200 -13.58 -9.03 -15.94
C PRO A 200 -12.40 -10.00 -15.75
N SER A 201 -12.17 -10.80 -16.78
CA SER A 201 -11.00 -11.69 -16.85
C SER A 201 -9.75 -10.85 -17.12
N ALA A 202 -9.21 -10.23 -16.10
CA ALA A 202 -7.87 -9.67 -16.23
C ALA A 202 -6.88 -10.84 -16.30
N ASN A 203 -6.08 -10.91 -17.36
CA ASN A 203 -4.99 -11.88 -17.42
C ASN A 203 -3.86 -11.41 -16.46
N TYR A 204 -4.01 -11.72 -15.18
CA TYR A 204 -3.03 -11.36 -14.17
C TYR A 204 -1.65 -11.97 -14.43
N ALA A 205 -1.59 -13.13 -15.11
CA ALA A 205 -0.33 -13.77 -15.45
C ALA A 205 0.49 -12.96 -16.48
N ALA A 206 -0.17 -12.17 -17.33
CA ALA A 206 0.46 -11.29 -18.31
C ALA A 206 0.65 -9.83 -17.79
N GLY A 207 0.37 -9.58 -16.51
CA GLY A 207 0.52 -8.26 -15.89
C GLY A 207 1.98 -7.92 -15.55
N ASP A 208 2.18 -6.70 -15.05
CA ASP A 208 3.47 -6.25 -14.54
C ASP A 208 3.96 -7.16 -13.42
N LYS A 209 5.27 -7.37 -13.34
CA LYS A 209 5.86 -8.12 -12.22
C LYS A 209 5.76 -7.32 -10.93
N PRO A 210 5.49 -7.95 -9.76
CA PRO A 210 5.49 -7.25 -8.48
C PRO A 210 6.79 -6.50 -8.18
N GLU A 211 7.93 -7.02 -8.66
CA GLU A 211 9.26 -6.41 -8.53
C GLU A 211 9.35 -5.06 -9.26
N PHE A 212 8.67 -4.92 -10.40
CA PHE A 212 8.58 -3.65 -11.11
C PHE A 212 7.83 -2.59 -10.27
N VAL A 213 6.72 -2.98 -9.64
CA VAL A 213 5.98 -2.07 -8.76
C VAL A 213 6.83 -1.73 -7.52
N ALA A 214 7.57 -2.69 -6.97
CA ALA A 214 8.52 -2.45 -5.89
C ALA A 214 9.61 -1.44 -6.29
N SER A 215 10.12 -1.48 -7.53
CA SER A 215 11.08 -0.48 -8.01
C SER A 215 10.49 0.93 -8.05
N LEU A 216 9.19 1.08 -8.39
CA LEU A 216 8.50 2.37 -8.33
C LEU A 216 8.37 2.87 -6.88
N VAL A 217 8.18 1.97 -5.91
CA VAL A 217 8.16 2.33 -4.47
C VAL A 217 9.54 2.87 -4.05
N LEU A 218 10.62 2.20 -4.42
CA LEU A 218 11.98 2.68 -4.14
C LEU A 218 12.26 4.04 -4.79
N GLN A 219 11.83 4.23 -6.03
CA GLN A 219 11.92 5.49 -6.73
C GLN A 219 11.13 6.59 -6.01
N ALA A 220 9.91 6.29 -5.53
CA ALA A 220 9.09 7.24 -4.77
C ALA A 220 9.76 7.66 -3.45
N ILE A 221 10.40 6.73 -2.75
CA ILE A 221 11.15 7.02 -1.53
C ILE A 221 12.36 7.93 -1.83
N ASP A 222 13.03 7.72 -2.96
CA ASP A 222 14.23 8.50 -3.32
C ASP A 222 13.87 9.89 -3.85
N GLU A 223 12.99 9.98 -4.84
CA GLU A 223 12.65 11.22 -5.54
C GLU A 223 11.58 12.06 -4.84
N GLY A 224 10.63 11.44 -4.14
CA GLY A 224 9.58 12.11 -3.41
C GLY A 224 8.52 12.83 -4.26
N GLN A 225 8.30 12.42 -5.52
CA GLN A 225 7.21 12.96 -6.33
C GLN A 225 5.84 12.51 -5.79
N ALA A 226 4.78 13.26 -6.13
CA ALA A 226 3.44 12.96 -5.64
C ALA A 226 2.87 11.65 -6.20
N GLN A 227 3.19 11.32 -7.46
CA GLN A 227 2.53 10.24 -8.18
C GLN A 227 3.51 9.50 -9.10
N TYR A 228 3.43 8.15 -9.08
CA TYR A 228 4.21 7.25 -9.93
C TYR A 228 3.28 6.28 -10.64
N PHE A 229 3.43 6.14 -11.95
CA PHE A 229 2.55 5.36 -12.79
C PHE A 229 3.30 4.19 -13.41
N ALA A 230 2.69 3.00 -13.41
CA ALA A 230 3.27 1.82 -14.04
C ALA A 230 3.45 1.97 -15.57
N ASN A 231 2.66 2.86 -16.21
CA ASN A 231 2.77 3.13 -17.64
C ASN A 231 2.23 4.51 -18.02
N ASP A 232 2.61 4.99 -19.23
CA ASP A 232 2.19 6.29 -19.74
C ASP A 232 0.69 6.42 -19.98
N ARG A 233 -0.01 5.31 -20.26
CA ARG A 233 -1.47 5.32 -20.41
C ARG A 233 -2.15 5.77 -19.12
N LEU A 234 -1.74 5.23 -17.97
CA LEU A 234 -2.26 5.65 -16.66
C LEU A 234 -1.92 7.10 -16.37
N ARG A 235 -0.69 7.53 -16.67
CA ARG A 235 -0.25 8.93 -16.51
C ARG A 235 -1.14 9.90 -17.28
N LYS A 236 -1.43 9.60 -18.55
CA LYS A 236 -2.33 10.41 -19.38
C LYS A 236 -3.76 10.45 -18.85
N MET A 237 -4.29 9.30 -18.37
CA MET A 237 -5.63 9.24 -17.78
C MET A 237 -5.75 10.04 -16.49
N ALA A 238 -4.68 10.14 -15.71
CA ALA A 238 -4.62 10.95 -14.49
C ALA A 238 -4.55 12.46 -14.77
N GLY A 239 -4.39 12.88 -16.03
CA GLY A 239 -4.14 14.29 -16.35
C GLY A 239 -2.79 14.81 -15.87
N ALA A 240 -1.89 13.92 -15.44
CA ALA A 240 -0.53 14.24 -15.09
C ALA A 240 0.23 14.49 -16.40
N GLY A 241 0.28 15.75 -16.83
CA GLY A 241 0.82 16.19 -18.11
C GLY A 241 2.26 15.74 -18.34
N SER A 242 2.59 15.70 -19.61
CA SER A 242 3.93 15.48 -20.15
C SER A 242 4.94 16.51 -19.68
#